data_b4f7842c009dfa4e87c71c1fc8d32c4b
#
_entry.id   b4f7842c009dfa4e87c71c1fc8d32c4b
#
_cell.length_a   1.000
_cell.length_b   1.000
_cell.length_c   1.000
_cell.angle_alpha   90.00
_cell.angle_beta   90.00
_cell.angle_gamma   90.00
#
_symmetry.space_group_name_H-M   'P 1'
#
loop_
_entity.id
_entity.type
_entity.pdbx_description
1 polymer ?
#
loop_
_entity_poly.entity_id
_entity_poly.type
_entity_poly.pdbx_seq_one_letter_code
_entity_poly.pdbx_strand_id
1 'polypeptide(L)'
;RTIPTARAVVWPLCSWDECRPHTQRARTELLELAAKRIEEMSPASEADGIDSLRKTLVQQSGERGFDASIDGLLGMQASLPLREPLGDWVKAINDFEEIAVRAAVDMPTGIGEEKVEDALRADFTYCTGIVKTPVVLPENLKWTGRLRYLDLGFFEQPGDESNQDRAGVLRSSVLKRLRRLRPVDCDKRDQGHLFLLAGSRDLGGAAMMAAQAALKAGVGLVTVGIPESLHASFAAQRPEAMWVPLPETPDGGLALEGLGKIRQFLPKATALAIGPGLGTEGETHSLVRETLSFFEGPVVLDADALRPEILSDAPSPDRLVLTPHAGEFARVADSQSPEDYVSQTGSVLVLKGSHTQIVSPGVHHYSFVGSSLLARGGSGDLLTGILGALLAKKIFDIPTSASLAVLWHGRAAEVLARQHGQEAVYATDLLDFLSFAIRNDF
;
A
#
# COMPACT_ATOMS: atom_id res chain seq x y z
N ARG A 1 -13.18 22.50 7.59
CA ARG A 1 -13.96 23.44 6.75
C ARG A 1 -15.40 22.99 6.78
N THR A 2 -16.32 23.83 7.23
CA THR A 2 -17.77 23.58 7.17
C THR A 2 -18.23 23.69 5.72
N ILE A 3 -19.02 22.72 5.25
CA ILE A 3 -19.74 22.81 3.97
C ILE A 3 -21.05 23.57 4.27
N PRO A 4 -21.21 24.82 3.84
CA PRO A 4 -22.32 25.68 4.27
C PRO A 4 -23.69 25.17 3.85
N THR A 5 -23.77 24.33 2.83
CA THR A 5 -25.02 23.81 2.24
C THR A 5 -25.34 22.35 2.61
N ALA A 6 -24.46 21.68 3.37
CA ALA A 6 -24.68 20.29 3.75
C ALA A 6 -25.91 20.16 4.66
N ARG A 7 -26.77 19.19 4.35
CA ARG A 7 -27.86 18.71 5.23
C ARG A 7 -27.48 17.32 5.72
N ALA A 8 -27.87 16.98 6.92
CA ALA A 8 -27.65 15.66 7.50
C ALA A 8 -28.96 15.10 8.04
N VAL A 9 -29.23 13.83 7.76
CA VAL A 9 -30.25 13.04 8.42
C VAL A 9 -29.54 12.16 9.44
N VAL A 10 -29.92 12.28 10.70
CA VAL A 10 -29.33 11.50 11.80
C VAL A 10 -30.33 10.46 12.26
N TRP A 11 -29.92 9.20 12.21
CA TRP A 11 -30.75 8.07 12.55
C TRP A 11 -30.19 7.31 13.75
N PRO A 12 -30.74 7.52 14.96
CA PRO A 12 -30.24 6.83 16.14
C PRO A 12 -30.79 5.39 16.23
N LEU A 13 -29.96 4.48 16.77
CA LEU A 13 -30.37 3.09 17.05
C LEU A 13 -31.32 2.97 18.24
N CYS A 14 -31.20 3.88 19.20
CA CYS A 14 -32.00 3.90 20.43
C CYS A 14 -32.39 5.33 20.76
N SER A 15 -33.27 5.49 21.76
CA SER A 15 -33.61 6.81 22.26
C SER A 15 -32.34 7.57 22.70
N TRP A 16 -32.28 8.87 22.44
CA TRP A 16 -31.16 9.71 22.87
C TRP A 16 -30.92 9.66 24.36
N ASP A 17 -31.97 9.46 25.16
CA ASP A 17 -31.86 9.35 26.61
C ASP A 17 -31.17 8.05 27.07
N GLU A 18 -31.18 7.03 26.22
CA GLU A 18 -30.51 5.74 26.43
C GLU A 18 -29.05 5.75 25.95
N CYS A 19 -28.67 6.78 25.20
CA CYS A 19 -27.30 6.92 24.70
C CYS A 19 -26.32 7.25 25.85
N ARG A 20 -25.05 6.89 25.67
CA ARG A 20 -23.97 7.25 26.60
C ARG A 20 -23.87 8.77 26.74
N PRO A 21 -23.48 9.30 27.93
CA PRO A 21 -23.39 10.74 28.17
C PRO A 21 -22.55 11.50 27.14
N HIS A 22 -21.47 10.92 26.66
CA HIS A 22 -20.65 11.52 25.59
C HIS A 22 -21.38 11.66 24.26
N THR A 23 -22.22 10.70 23.91
CA THR A 23 -23.04 10.73 22.69
C THR A 23 -24.12 11.80 22.80
N GLN A 24 -24.78 11.91 23.96
CA GLN A 24 -25.77 12.97 24.21
C GLN A 24 -25.14 14.36 24.14
N ARG A 25 -23.94 14.52 24.70
CA ARG A 25 -23.19 15.77 24.61
C ARG A 25 -22.82 16.11 23.15
N ALA A 26 -22.28 15.15 22.41
CA ALA A 26 -21.92 15.35 21.01
C ALA A 26 -23.15 15.73 20.16
N ARG A 27 -24.33 15.13 20.44
CA ARG A 27 -25.59 15.54 19.82
C ARG A 27 -25.94 16.99 20.12
N THR A 28 -25.84 17.40 21.38
CA THR A 28 -26.12 18.79 21.80
C THR A 28 -25.23 19.77 21.04
N GLU A 29 -23.91 19.50 21.03
CA GLU A 29 -22.93 20.33 20.31
C GLU A 29 -23.23 20.38 18.81
N LEU A 30 -23.62 19.26 18.20
CA LEU A 30 -23.99 19.18 16.78
C LEU A 30 -25.24 20.03 16.47
N LEU A 31 -26.25 19.96 17.32
CA LEU A 31 -27.48 20.74 17.14
C LEU A 31 -27.24 22.26 17.37
N GLU A 32 -26.39 22.63 18.30
CA GLU A 32 -25.98 24.03 18.48
C GLU A 32 -25.29 24.59 17.25
N LEU A 33 -24.40 23.79 16.62
CA LEU A 33 -23.65 24.21 15.44
C LEU A 33 -24.46 24.22 14.16
N ALA A 34 -25.47 23.36 14.01
CA ALA A 34 -26.09 23.09 12.72
C ALA A 34 -27.59 22.75 12.75
N ALA A 35 -28.34 23.13 13.80
CA ALA A 35 -29.76 22.75 14.00
C ALA A 35 -30.66 22.88 12.77
N LYS A 36 -30.50 23.96 11.98
CA LYS A 36 -31.30 24.20 10.76
C LYS A 36 -30.99 23.27 9.58
N ARG A 37 -29.94 22.44 9.73
CA ARG A 37 -29.43 21.56 8.65
C ARG A 37 -29.46 20.08 9.05
N ILE A 38 -29.96 19.79 10.24
CA ILE A 38 -30.03 18.43 10.77
C ILE A 38 -31.49 18.04 10.92
N GLU A 39 -31.82 16.92 10.36
CA GLU A 39 -33.10 16.25 10.55
C GLU A 39 -32.84 15.00 11.40
N GLU A 40 -33.42 14.95 12.59
CA GLU A 40 -33.34 13.78 13.44
C GLU A 40 -34.54 12.88 13.21
N MET A 41 -34.26 11.62 12.88
CA MET A 41 -35.27 10.59 12.75
C MET A 41 -35.60 9.99 14.12
N SER A 42 -36.80 9.45 14.26
CA SER A 42 -37.13 8.63 15.41
C SER A 42 -36.24 7.38 15.46
N PRO A 43 -35.86 6.89 16.66
CA PRO A 43 -35.15 5.64 16.79
C PRO A 43 -35.91 4.53 16.07
N ALA A 44 -35.20 3.61 15.44
CA ALA A 44 -35.84 2.45 14.85
C ALA A 44 -36.47 1.60 15.95
N SER A 45 -37.69 1.17 15.71
CA SER A 45 -38.36 0.18 16.54
C SER A 45 -38.22 -1.20 15.90
N GLU A 46 -38.23 -2.26 16.72
CA GLU A 46 -38.30 -3.64 16.22
C GLU A 46 -39.54 -3.89 15.33
N ALA A 47 -40.54 -3.02 15.42
CA ALA A 47 -41.75 -3.07 14.57
C ALA A 47 -41.53 -2.46 13.17
N ASP A 48 -40.47 -1.68 12.97
CA ASP A 48 -40.14 -1.09 11.69
C ASP A 48 -39.27 -2.06 10.88
N GLY A 49 -39.89 -3.01 10.21
CA GLY A 49 -39.20 -3.96 9.34
C GLY A 49 -38.43 -3.29 8.20
N ILE A 50 -37.59 -4.05 7.52
CA ILE A 50 -36.71 -3.63 6.42
C ILE A 50 -37.43 -2.77 5.36
N ASP A 51 -38.70 -3.03 5.09
CA ASP A 51 -39.50 -2.29 4.10
C ASP A 51 -39.82 -0.86 4.55
N SER A 52 -40.03 -0.64 5.85
CA SER A 52 -40.21 0.69 6.42
C SER A 52 -38.92 1.52 6.31
N LEU A 53 -37.80 0.89 6.61
CA LEU A 53 -36.47 1.50 6.46
C LEU A 53 -36.20 1.89 5.00
N ARG A 54 -36.44 0.98 4.04
CA ARG A 54 -36.27 1.25 2.61
C ARG A 54 -37.13 2.42 2.15
N LYS A 55 -38.40 2.46 2.55
CA LYS A 55 -39.28 3.59 2.25
C LYS A 55 -38.76 4.90 2.79
N THR A 56 -38.25 4.91 4.01
CA THR A 56 -37.67 6.10 4.61
C THR A 56 -36.38 6.55 3.91
N LEU A 57 -35.49 5.61 3.53
CA LEU A 57 -34.30 5.93 2.74
C LEU A 57 -34.69 6.59 1.42
N VAL A 58 -35.66 6.03 0.68
CA VAL A 58 -36.19 6.61 -0.57
C VAL A 58 -36.79 7.99 -0.35
N GLN A 59 -37.59 8.17 0.71
CA GLN A 59 -38.22 9.46 1.01
C GLN A 59 -37.18 10.53 1.35
N GLN A 60 -36.13 10.19 2.11
CA GLN A 60 -35.08 11.13 2.56
C GLN A 60 -34.03 11.41 1.49
N SER A 61 -33.76 10.48 0.59
CA SER A 61 -32.81 10.65 -0.53
C SER A 61 -33.33 11.65 -1.58
N GLY A 62 -34.66 11.73 -1.75
CA GLY A 62 -35.28 12.53 -2.80
C GLY A 62 -34.78 12.13 -4.20
N GLU A 63 -34.76 13.06 -5.13
CA GLU A 63 -34.32 12.81 -6.52
C GLU A 63 -32.78 12.73 -6.69
N ARG A 64 -32.00 13.15 -5.70
CA ARG A 64 -30.54 13.28 -5.82
C ARG A 64 -29.77 12.18 -5.11
N GLY A 65 -30.43 11.35 -4.30
CA GLY A 65 -29.75 10.41 -3.43
C GLY A 65 -29.01 11.08 -2.26
N PHE A 66 -28.13 10.31 -1.62
CA PHE A 66 -27.24 10.79 -0.57
C PHE A 66 -25.81 10.93 -1.11
N ASP A 67 -25.18 12.06 -0.87
CA ASP A 67 -23.76 12.26 -1.19
C ASP A 67 -22.86 11.34 -0.33
N ALA A 68 -23.26 11.06 0.92
CA ALA A 68 -22.55 10.14 1.80
C ALA A 68 -23.44 9.57 2.89
N SER A 69 -23.12 8.34 3.31
CA SER A 69 -23.55 7.78 4.60
C SER A 69 -22.37 7.63 5.54
N ILE A 70 -22.59 7.83 6.83
CA ILE A 70 -21.57 7.67 7.87
C ILE A 70 -22.07 6.64 8.87
N ASP A 71 -21.41 5.50 8.93
CA ASP A 71 -21.64 4.45 9.91
C ASP A 71 -20.92 4.76 11.22
N GLY A 72 -21.67 4.93 12.28
CA GLY A 72 -21.20 5.07 13.65
C GLY A 72 -22.06 4.24 14.61
N LEU A 73 -22.69 3.17 14.11
CA LEU A 73 -23.68 2.41 14.86
C LEU A 73 -23.04 1.53 15.93
N LEU A 74 -22.10 0.68 15.54
CA LEU A 74 -21.41 -0.23 16.46
C LEU A 74 -19.90 -0.13 16.31
N GLY A 75 -19.21 -0.22 17.45
CA GLY A 75 -17.75 -0.32 17.51
C GLY A 75 -17.30 -1.72 17.99
N MET A 76 -16.07 -1.80 18.47
CA MET A 76 -15.34 -3.01 18.83
C MET A 76 -16.01 -3.91 19.90
N GLN A 77 -16.95 -3.38 20.70
CA GLN A 77 -17.64 -4.14 21.74
C GLN A 77 -18.97 -4.77 21.29
N ALA A 78 -19.23 -4.76 19.99
CA ALA A 78 -20.44 -5.36 19.47
C ALA A 78 -20.40 -6.88 19.55
N SER A 79 -21.51 -7.50 19.95
CA SER A 79 -21.68 -8.95 19.86
C SER A 79 -22.10 -9.32 18.45
N LEU A 80 -21.43 -10.29 17.85
CA LEU A 80 -21.78 -10.86 16.55
C LEU A 80 -22.43 -12.25 16.75
N PRO A 81 -23.31 -12.70 15.84
CA PRO A 81 -23.83 -11.97 14.66
C PRO A 81 -24.71 -10.77 15.05
N LEU A 82 -24.91 -9.85 14.08
CA LEU A 82 -25.78 -8.70 14.28
C LEU A 82 -27.20 -9.17 14.66
N ARG A 83 -27.76 -8.56 15.71
CA ARG A 83 -29.13 -8.84 16.13
C ARG A 83 -30.10 -7.96 15.35
N GLU A 84 -31.31 -8.47 15.11
CA GLU A 84 -32.36 -7.64 14.53
C GLU A 84 -32.80 -6.53 15.51
N PRO A 85 -33.17 -5.33 15.00
CA PRO A 85 -33.35 -4.98 13.57
C PRO A 85 -32.08 -4.53 12.84
N LEU A 86 -30.90 -4.57 13.47
CA LEU A 86 -29.67 -4.00 12.94
C LEU A 86 -29.13 -4.76 11.70
N GLY A 87 -29.30 -6.10 11.67
CA GLY A 87 -28.94 -6.90 10.50
C GLY A 87 -29.72 -6.47 9.26
N ASP A 88 -31.04 -6.26 9.41
CA ASP A 88 -31.91 -5.77 8.35
C ASP A 88 -31.54 -4.34 7.88
N TRP A 89 -31.09 -3.49 8.80
CA TRP A 89 -30.63 -2.14 8.47
C TRP A 89 -29.37 -2.17 7.64
N VAL A 90 -28.39 -2.95 8.05
CA VAL A 90 -27.15 -3.10 7.31
C VAL A 90 -27.40 -3.59 5.89
N LYS A 91 -28.30 -4.58 5.71
CA LYS A 91 -28.73 -5.05 4.39
C LYS A 91 -29.39 -3.95 3.58
N ALA A 92 -30.36 -3.23 4.17
CA ALA A 92 -31.07 -2.15 3.47
C ALA A 92 -30.13 -1.03 3.01
N ILE A 93 -29.14 -0.65 3.85
CA ILE A 93 -28.15 0.38 3.50
C ILE A 93 -27.21 -0.13 2.42
N ASN A 94 -26.76 -1.40 2.50
CA ASN A 94 -25.91 -2.00 1.47
C ASN A 94 -26.57 -2.09 0.10
N ASP A 95 -27.88 -2.41 0.08
CA ASP A 95 -28.68 -2.57 -1.14
C ASP A 95 -29.14 -1.22 -1.73
N PHE A 96 -29.04 -0.12 -0.97
CA PHE A 96 -29.51 1.19 -1.43
C PHE A 96 -28.47 1.86 -2.33
N GLU A 97 -28.71 1.82 -3.65
CA GLU A 97 -27.74 2.28 -4.67
C GLU A 97 -27.54 3.80 -4.69
N GLU A 98 -28.49 4.57 -4.16
CA GLU A 98 -28.48 6.04 -4.19
C GLU A 98 -27.61 6.68 -3.07
N ILE A 99 -26.64 5.96 -2.53
CA ILE A 99 -25.60 6.48 -1.64
C ILE A 99 -24.27 6.53 -2.43
N ALA A 100 -23.79 7.74 -2.71
CA ALA A 100 -22.56 7.92 -3.50
C ALA A 100 -21.29 7.44 -2.80
N VAL A 101 -21.18 7.63 -1.46
CA VAL A 101 -20.04 7.21 -0.67
C VAL A 101 -20.49 6.68 0.69
N ARG A 102 -19.98 5.52 1.09
CA ARG A 102 -20.21 4.93 2.42
C ARG A 102 -18.94 5.03 3.26
N ALA A 103 -19.02 5.67 4.40
CA ALA A 103 -17.92 5.82 5.34
C ALA A 103 -18.25 5.16 6.68
N ALA A 104 -17.31 4.42 7.25
CA ALA A 104 -17.41 3.88 8.58
C ALA A 104 -16.44 4.58 9.53
N VAL A 105 -16.89 4.86 10.75
CA VAL A 105 -16.06 5.42 11.82
C VAL A 105 -15.56 4.27 12.68
N ASP A 106 -14.26 4.19 12.84
CA ASP A 106 -13.54 3.18 13.59
C ASP A 106 -13.49 1.81 12.91
N MET A 107 -14.63 1.21 12.65
CA MET A 107 -14.80 -0.03 11.91
C MET A 107 -16.23 -0.14 11.37
N PRO A 108 -16.45 -0.79 10.21
CA PRO A 108 -17.80 -1.04 9.72
C PRO A 108 -18.61 -1.90 10.68
N THR A 109 -19.88 -1.51 10.88
CA THR A 109 -20.81 -2.28 11.71
C THR A 109 -20.97 -3.71 11.18
N GLY A 110 -20.72 -4.68 12.05
CA GLY A 110 -20.86 -6.10 11.75
C GLY A 110 -19.56 -6.84 11.46
N ILE A 111 -18.39 -6.17 11.33
CA ILE A 111 -17.12 -6.91 11.23
C ILE A 111 -16.57 -7.30 12.60
N GLY A 112 -15.85 -8.43 12.64
CA GLY A 112 -15.19 -8.99 13.83
C GLY A 112 -13.91 -9.72 13.46
N GLU A 113 -13.33 -10.42 14.44
CA GLU A 113 -12.15 -11.27 14.23
C GLU A 113 -12.48 -12.56 13.48
N GLU A 114 -13.72 -13.00 13.55
CA GLU A 114 -14.23 -14.14 12.79
C GLU A 114 -14.82 -13.69 11.47
N LYS A 115 -14.82 -14.61 10.51
CA LYS A 115 -15.45 -14.37 9.20
C LYS A 115 -16.94 -14.10 9.37
N VAL A 116 -17.40 -12.97 8.82
CA VAL A 116 -18.80 -12.57 8.86
C VAL A 116 -19.44 -12.67 7.47
N GLU A 117 -20.74 -13.03 7.44
CA GLU A 117 -21.50 -13.11 6.20
C GLU A 117 -22.04 -11.75 5.79
N ASP A 118 -22.52 -10.97 6.77
CA ASP A 118 -23.12 -9.66 6.58
C ASP A 118 -22.50 -8.62 7.50
N ALA A 119 -21.99 -7.55 6.90
CA ALA A 119 -21.52 -6.36 7.57
C ALA A 119 -21.80 -5.13 6.69
N LEU A 120 -21.77 -3.94 7.25
CA LEU A 120 -21.89 -2.73 6.46
C LEU A 120 -20.71 -2.61 5.49
N ARG A 121 -21.02 -2.37 4.22
CA ARG A 121 -20.00 -2.19 3.17
C ARG A 121 -19.60 -0.73 3.12
N ALA A 122 -18.38 -0.43 3.57
CA ALA A 122 -17.81 0.90 3.50
C ALA A 122 -16.91 1.08 2.27
N ASP A 123 -16.91 2.27 1.67
CA ASP A 123 -15.91 2.70 0.70
C ASP A 123 -14.65 3.21 1.42
N PHE A 124 -14.86 3.81 2.61
CA PHE A 124 -13.81 4.30 3.49
C PHE A 124 -14.08 3.91 4.93
N THR A 125 -13.04 3.41 5.61
CA THR A 125 -13.07 3.25 7.07
C THR A 125 -12.05 4.18 7.70
N TYR A 126 -12.52 5.05 8.57
CA TYR A 126 -11.72 6.02 9.31
C TYR A 126 -11.33 5.42 10.68
N CYS A 127 -10.15 4.81 10.75
CA CYS A 127 -9.63 4.22 11.98
C CYS A 127 -9.20 5.32 12.97
N THR A 128 -9.85 5.39 14.12
CA THR A 128 -9.70 6.48 15.09
C THR A 128 -8.69 6.13 16.18
N GLY A 129 -7.51 6.73 16.14
CA GLY A 129 -6.44 6.61 17.15
C GLY A 129 -5.72 5.28 17.17
N ILE A 130 -6.43 4.15 17.08
CA ILE A 130 -5.88 2.79 17.01
C ILE A 130 -6.56 2.02 15.87
N VAL A 131 -5.79 1.38 15.02
CA VAL A 131 -6.33 0.45 14.02
C VAL A 131 -6.64 -0.88 14.69
N LYS A 132 -7.88 -1.33 14.59
CA LYS A 132 -8.34 -2.58 15.17
C LYS A 132 -8.04 -3.75 14.23
N THR A 133 -7.66 -4.89 14.79
CA THR A 133 -7.32 -6.10 14.00
C THR A 133 -8.39 -6.45 12.95
N PRO A 134 -9.71 -6.45 13.24
CA PRO A 134 -10.71 -6.81 12.24
C PRO A 134 -10.65 -6.01 10.94
N VAL A 135 -10.24 -4.74 10.98
CA VAL A 135 -10.23 -3.89 9.77
C VAL A 135 -9.08 -4.20 8.80
N VAL A 136 -8.05 -4.89 9.25
CA VAL A 136 -6.90 -5.27 8.41
C VAL A 136 -6.92 -6.73 7.97
N LEU A 137 -7.85 -7.55 8.48
CA LEU A 137 -7.99 -8.96 8.12
C LEU A 137 -8.39 -9.10 6.65
N PRO A 138 -7.75 -10.01 5.89
CA PRO A 138 -8.04 -10.23 4.47
C PRO A 138 -9.52 -10.53 4.17
N GLU A 139 -10.19 -11.31 5.02
CA GLU A 139 -11.60 -11.68 4.91
C GLU A 139 -12.56 -10.49 5.04
N ASN A 140 -12.12 -9.42 5.70
CA ASN A 140 -12.93 -8.22 5.94
C ASN A 140 -12.69 -7.11 4.92
N LEU A 141 -11.76 -7.26 3.98
CA LEU A 141 -11.41 -6.21 2.99
C LEU A 141 -12.60 -5.74 2.16
N LYS A 142 -13.53 -6.65 1.84
CA LYS A 142 -14.76 -6.32 1.08
C LYS A 142 -15.72 -5.40 1.85
N TRP A 143 -15.60 -5.35 3.18
CA TRP A 143 -16.43 -4.53 4.05
C TRP A 143 -15.77 -3.21 4.43
N THR A 144 -14.45 -3.22 4.62
CA THR A 144 -13.70 -2.07 5.16
C THR A 144 -13.35 -1.00 4.13
N GLY A 145 -13.31 -1.36 2.85
CA GLY A 145 -12.90 -0.43 1.80
C GLY A 145 -11.51 0.16 2.04
N ARG A 146 -11.36 1.46 1.78
CA ARG A 146 -10.08 2.16 1.96
C ARG A 146 -9.90 2.64 3.38
N LEU A 147 -8.85 2.16 4.05
CA LEU A 147 -8.55 2.62 5.40
C LEU A 147 -7.92 4.02 5.41
N ARG A 148 -8.34 4.82 6.38
CA ARG A 148 -7.78 6.15 6.67
C ARG A 148 -7.52 6.25 8.17
N TYR A 149 -6.26 6.39 8.55
CA TYR A 149 -5.88 6.55 9.95
C TYR A 149 -6.07 8.01 10.39
N LEU A 150 -6.84 8.21 11.45
CA LEU A 150 -7.01 9.50 12.13
C LEU A 150 -6.24 9.47 13.44
N ASP A 151 -5.14 10.23 13.48
CA ASP A 151 -4.34 10.37 14.69
C ASP A 151 -5.09 11.20 15.73
N LEU A 152 -5.39 10.61 16.89
CA LEU A 152 -6.03 11.26 18.02
C LEU A 152 -5.04 11.62 19.13
N GLY A 153 -3.74 11.50 18.88
CA GLY A 153 -2.71 11.87 19.85
C GLY A 153 -2.54 10.88 21.01
N PHE A 154 -3.07 9.66 20.93
CA PHE A 154 -2.99 8.69 22.04
C PHE A 154 -1.56 8.23 22.36
N PHE A 155 -0.62 8.37 21.41
CA PHE A 155 0.75 7.88 21.49
C PHE A 155 1.79 8.99 21.30
N GLU A 156 1.49 10.21 21.70
CA GLU A 156 2.41 11.36 21.53
C GLU A 156 3.56 11.39 22.53
N GLN A 157 3.50 10.59 23.61
CA GLN A 157 4.57 10.55 24.60
C GLN A 157 5.65 9.57 24.20
N PRO A 158 6.93 10.01 24.02
CA PRO A 158 8.05 9.11 23.85
C PRO A 158 8.27 8.31 25.15
N GLY A 159 8.25 7.00 25.09
CA GLY A 159 8.61 6.14 26.21
C GLY A 159 7.66 4.99 26.52
N ASP A 160 6.61 4.80 25.77
CA ASP A 160 5.80 3.58 25.90
C ASP A 160 6.42 2.43 25.10
N GLU A 161 7.61 1.98 25.53
CA GLU A 161 8.34 0.84 24.97
C GLU A 161 7.62 -0.49 25.18
N SER A 162 6.49 -0.49 25.88
CA SER A 162 5.65 -1.68 26.12
C SER A 162 4.94 -2.22 24.86
N ASN A 163 5.15 -1.59 23.70
CA ASN A 163 4.45 -1.88 22.44
C ASN A 163 5.31 -2.60 21.39
N GLN A 164 6.40 -3.26 21.74
CA GLN A 164 7.30 -3.93 20.77
C GLN A 164 6.61 -5.04 19.96
N ASP A 165 5.51 -5.60 20.45
CA ASP A 165 4.77 -6.68 19.77
C ASP A 165 3.57 -6.18 18.93
N ARG A 166 3.41 -4.86 18.76
CA ARG A 166 2.26 -4.30 18.03
C ARG A 166 2.66 -3.82 16.65
N ALA A 167 1.84 -4.15 15.66
CA ALA A 167 1.98 -3.59 14.33
C ALA A 167 1.71 -2.07 14.35
N GLY A 168 2.55 -1.31 13.66
CA GLY A 168 2.43 0.14 13.54
C GLY A 168 1.75 0.56 12.24
N VAL A 169 1.21 1.78 12.21
CA VAL A 169 0.70 2.41 10.98
C VAL A 169 1.71 3.43 10.49
N LEU A 170 2.15 3.29 9.24
CA LEU A 170 3.02 4.24 8.60
C LEU A 170 2.26 5.53 8.25
N ARG A 171 2.69 6.64 8.82
CA ARG A 171 2.15 7.98 8.51
C ARG A 171 2.94 8.66 7.41
N SER A 172 2.25 9.38 6.52
CA SER A 172 2.88 10.14 5.43
C SER A 172 3.94 11.15 5.93
N SER A 173 3.85 11.59 7.20
CA SER A 173 4.84 12.48 7.81
C SER A 173 6.27 11.88 7.85
N VAL A 174 6.40 10.55 7.79
CA VAL A 174 7.70 9.85 7.71
C VAL A 174 8.46 10.24 6.44
N LEU A 175 7.76 10.61 5.35
CA LEU A 175 8.37 11.09 4.11
C LEU A 175 9.19 12.39 4.29
N LYS A 176 9.00 13.13 5.39
CA LYS A 176 9.86 14.28 5.74
C LYS A 176 11.34 13.90 5.80
N ARG A 177 11.65 12.64 6.09
CA ARG A 177 13.04 12.12 6.10
C ARG A 177 13.72 12.19 4.73
N LEU A 178 12.95 12.20 3.63
CA LEU A 178 13.46 12.34 2.26
C LEU A 178 13.81 13.79 1.87
N ARG A 179 13.42 14.79 2.69
CA ARG A 179 13.66 16.23 2.42
C ARG A 179 15.05 16.72 2.81
N ARG A 180 15.98 15.82 3.08
CA ARG A 180 17.34 16.18 3.47
C ARG A 180 18.04 16.94 2.34
N LEU A 181 18.70 18.04 2.71
CA LEU A 181 19.60 18.73 1.79
C LEU A 181 20.80 17.83 1.51
N ARG A 182 21.20 17.79 0.26
CA ARG A 182 22.44 17.12 -0.13
C ARG A 182 23.64 18.00 0.23
N PRO A 183 24.77 17.43 0.67
CA PRO A 183 25.99 18.21 0.80
C PRO A 183 26.37 18.89 -0.51
N VAL A 184 26.95 20.09 -0.41
CA VAL A 184 27.31 20.89 -1.60
C VAL A 184 28.39 20.21 -2.44
N ASP A 185 29.26 19.46 -1.80
CA ASP A 185 30.41 18.76 -2.37
C ASP A 185 30.10 17.31 -2.77
N CYS A 186 28.83 16.87 -2.68
CA CYS A 186 28.47 15.49 -3.02
C CYS A 186 28.58 15.23 -4.53
N ASP A 187 29.15 14.10 -4.89
CA ASP A 187 29.18 13.61 -6.26
C ASP A 187 28.10 12.52 -6.53
N LYS A 188 28.06 12.03 -7.77
CA LYS A 188 27.10 11.00 -8.18
C LYS A 188 27.27 9.66 -7.44
N ARG A 189 28.48 9.34 -6.97
CA ARG A 189 28.77 8.09 -6.26
C ARG A 189 28.27 8.14 -4.82
N ASP A 190 28.30 9.31 -4.19
CA ASP A 190 27.74 9.52 -2.86
C ASP A 190 26.23 9.31 -2.81
N GLN A 191 25.58 9.45 -3.97
CA GLN A 191 24.15 9.17 -4.11
C GLN A 191 23.83 7.70 -4.47
N GLY A 192 24.84 6.83 -4.42
CA GLY A 192 24.71 5.40 -4.63
C GLY A 192 24.69 4.97 -6.09
N HIS A 193 24.83 3.68 -6.30
CA HIS A 193 24.80 3.02 -7.60
C HIS A 193 23.90 1.78 -7.54
N LEU A 194 22.77 1.84 -8.21
CA LEU A 194 21.86 0.70 -8.36
C LEU A 194 22.26 -0.13 -9.58
N PHE A 195 22.50 -1.44 -9.38
CA PHE A 195 22.48 -2.40 -10.48
C PHE A 195 21.10 -3.04 -10.56
N LEU A 196 20.48 -3.01 -11.72
CA LEU A 196 19.19 -3.61 -11.99
C LEU A 196 19.38 -4.76 -12.99
N LEU A 197 18.93 -5.97 -12.63
CA LEU A 197 18.88 -7.13 -13.52
C LEU A 197 17.42 -7.42 -13.85
N ALA A 198 16.99 -7.11 -15.06
CA ALA A 198 15.56 -7.07 -15.40
C ALA A 198 15.31 -7.21 -16.90
N GLY A 199 14.11 -7.58 -17.23
CA GLY A 199 13.64 -7.70 -18.61
C GLY A 199 13.99 -9.02 -19.26
N SER A 200 13.11 -9.46 -20.12
CA SER A 200 13.29 -10.44 -21.19
C SER A 200 12.88 -9.80 -22.51
N ARG A 201 13.09 -10.48 -23.63
CA ARG A 201 12.74 -9.97 -24.98
C ARG A 201 11.29 -9.44 -25.02
N ASP A 202 10.36 -10.17 -24.42
CA ASP A 202 8.93 -9.86 -24.47
C ASP A 202 8.48 -8.94 -23.31
N LEU A 203 9.23 -8.89 -22.20
CA LEU A 203 8.88 -8.13 -20.99
C LEU A 203 9.87 -7.00 -20.69
N GLY A 204 10.54 -6.47 -21.70
CA GLY A 204 11.52 -5.39 -21.54
C GLY A 204 10.95 -4.11 -20.91
N GLY A 205 9.66 -3.84 -21.09
CA GLY A 205 8.99 -2.68 -20.49
C GLY A 205 9.13 -2.57 -18.98
N ALA A 206 9.14 -3.70 -18.27
CA ALA A 206 9.32 -3.74 -16.82
C ALA A 206 10.70 -3.21 -16.39
N ALA A 207 11.77 -3.62 -17.14
CA ALA A 207 13.12 -3.10 -16.90
C ALA A 207 13.20 -1.58 -17.11
N MET A 208 12.56 -1.07 -18.16
CA MET A 208 12.51 0.35 -18.47
C MET A 208 11.79 1.12 -17.36
N MET A 209 10.64 0.64 -16.88
CA MET A 209 9.87 1.28 -15.81
C MET A 209 10.66 1.32 -14.50
N ALA A 210 11.28 0.22 -14.10
CA ALA A 210 12.10 0.15 -12.90
C ALA A 210 13.32 1.09 -12.98
N ALA A 211 14.00 1.15 -14.14
CA ALA A 211 15.12 2.07 -14.36
C ALA A 211 14.70 3.54 -14.25
N GLN A 212 13.58 3.91 -14.89
CA GLN A 212 13.03 5.28 -14.81
C GLN A 212 12.67 5.67 -13.39
N ALA A 213 12.04 4.74 -12.65
CA ALA A 213 11.68 4.96 -11.24
C ALA A 213 12.91 5.18 -10.37
N ALA A 214 13.97 4.39 -10.57
CA ALA A 214 15.22 4.57 -9.84
C ALA A 214 15.87 5.92 -10.12
N LEU A 215 15.95 6.33 -11.38
CA LEU A 215 16.47 7.65 -11.78
C LEU A 215 15.67 8.79 -11.15
N LYS A 216 14.33 8.73 -11.21
CA LYS A 216 13.41 9.72 -10.61
C LYS A 216 13.50 9.75 -9.08
N ALA A 217 13.78 8.61 -8.43
CA ALA A 217 14.05 8.54 -6.99
C ALA A 217 15.42 9.11 -6.61
N GLY A 218 16.22 9.53 -7.58
CA GLY A 218 17.42 10.35 -7.41
C GLY A 218 18.64 9.58 -6.91
N VAL A 219 18.77 8.30 -7.26
CA VAL A 219 20.04 7.57 -7.13
C VAL A 219 21.10 8.17 -8.07
N GLY A 220 22.35 8.12 -7.71
CA GLY A 220 23.42 8.75 -8.47
C GLY A 220 23.76 8.06 -9.79
N LEU A 221 23.71 6.74 -9.81
CA LEU A 221 24.00 5.90 -10.98
C LEU A 221 23.02 4.73 -11.06
N VAL A 222 22.57 4.40 -12.28
CA VAL A 222 21.77 3.21 -12.58
C VAL A 222 22.47 2.43 -13.69
N THR A 223 22.81 1.18 -13.43
CA THR A 223 23.25 0.22 -14.45
C THR A 223 22.18 -0.86 -14.60
N VAL A 224 21.79 -1.17 -15.82
CA VAL A 224 20.73 -2.14 -16.09
C VAL A 224 21.27 -3.24 -17.00
N GLY A 225 21.30 -4.46 -16.51
CA GLY A 225 21.55 -5.67 -17.32
C GLY A 225 20.25 -6.10 -17.99
N ILE A 226 20.24 -6.10 -19.31
CA ILE A 226 19.07 -6.39 -20.16
C ILE A 226 19.45 -7.31 -21.32
N PRO A 227 18.47 -7.98 -21.96
CA PRO A 227 18.69 -8.67 -23.23
C PRO A 227 19.36 -7.79 -24.26
N GLU A 228 20.33 -8.35 -24.99
CA GLU A 228 21.11 -7.62 -25.99
C GLU A 228 20.24 -7.00 -27.06
N SER A 229 19.17 -7.69 -27.48
CA SER A 229 18.23 -7.22 -28.50
C SER A 229 17.54 -5.90 -28.14
N LEU A 230 17.40 -5.58 -26.84
CA LEU A 230 16.74 -4.37 -26.33
C LEU A 230 17.72 -3.19 -26.14
N HIS A 231 19.03 -3.44 -26.15
CA HIS A 231 20.04 -2.46 -25.75
C HIS A 231 19.97 -1.15 -26.55
N ALA A 232 20.00 -1.22 -27.88
CA ALA A 232 20.05 -0.01 -28.72
C ALA A 232 18.79 0.87 -28.52
N SER A 233 17.62 0.23 -28.43
CA SER A 233 16.35 0.92 -28.22
C SER A 233 16.29 1.60 -26.86
N PHE A 234 16.75 0.92 -25.81
CA PHE A 234 16.68 1.43 -24.42
C PHE A 234 17.71 2.53 -24.19
N ALA A 235 18.93 2.38 -24.70
CA ALA A 235 19.94 3.42 -24.63
C ALA A 235 19.52 4.72 -25.34
N ALA A 236 18.80 4.62 -26.46
CA ALA A 236 18.25 5.77 -27.14
C ALA A 236 17.10 6.46 -26.36
N GLN A 237 16.25 5.68 -25.66
CA GLN A 237 15.11 6.20 -24.94
C GLN A 237 15.48 6.80 -23.56
N ARG A 238 16.49 6.25 -22.89
CA ARG A 238 16.93 6.67 -21.56
C ARG A 238 18.46 6.69 -21.46
N PRO A 239 19.09 7.72 -22.00
CA PRO A 239 20.55 7.87 -21.98
C PRO A 239 21.13 8.12 -20.57
N GLU A 240 20.28 8.42 -19.59
CA GLU A 240 20.72 8.64 -18.20
C GLU A 240 21.10 7.34 -17.48
N ALA A 241 20.63 6.18 -17.95
CA ALA A 241 21.01 4.87 -17.43
C ALA A 241 22.13 4.25 -18.25
N MET A 242 22.98 3.45 -17.62
CA MET A 242 23.97 2.61 -18.29
C MET A 242 23.35 1.26 -18.61
N TRP A 243 23.12 1.00 -19.88
CA TRP A 243 22.52 -0.24 -20.35
C TRP A 243 23.61 -1.26 -20.71
N VAL A 244 23.58 -2.43 -20.09
CA VAL A 244 24.53 -3.52 -20.30
C VAL A 244 23.85 -4.63 -21.08
N PRO A 245 24.24 -4.82 -22.36
CA PRO A 245 23.67 -5.91 -23.16
C PRO A 245 24.18 -7.26 -22.65
N LEU A 246 23.28 -8.12 -22.25
CA LEU A 246 23.56 -9.49 -21.81
C LEU A 246 23.12 -10.48 -22.90
N PRO A 247 23.83 -11.62 -23.08
CA PRO A 247 23.40 -12.70 -23.95
C PRO A 247 21.99 -13.17 -23.59
N GLU A 248 21.27 -13.59 -24.62
CA GLU A 248 19.90 -14.08 -24.50
C GLU A 248 19.83 -15.59 -24.69
N THR A 249 18.89 -16.22 -24.00
CA THR A 249 18.45 -17.57 -24.30
C THR A 249 17.66 -17.59 -25.62
N PRO A 250 17.46 -18.74 -26.25
CA PRO A 250 16.61 -18.84 -27.43
C PRO A 250 15.19 -18.30 -27.24
N ASP A 251 14.65 -18.45 -26.04
CA ASP A 251 13.30 -17.99 -25.69
C ASP A 251 13.26 -16.51 -25.23
N GLY A 252 14.43 -15.86 -25.17
CA GLY A 252 14.54 -14.41 -24.93
C GLY A 252 14.74 -13.99 -23.48
N GLY A 253 15.02 -14.93 -22.58
CA GLY A 253 15.49 -14.66 -21.23
C GLY A 253 16.96 -14.26 -21.19
N LEU A 254 17.50 -14.05 -20.01
CA LEU A 254 18.92 -13.76 -19.80
C LEU A 254 19.71 -15.07 -19.68
N ALA A 255 20.69 -15.26 -20.55
CA ALA A 255 21.51 -16.45 -20.55
C ALA A 255 22.61 -16.41 -19.47
N LEU A 256 23.02 -17.58 -18.97
CA LEU A 256 24.03 -17.72 -17.91
C LEU A 256 25.41 -17.16 -18.31
N GLU A 257 25.74 -17.17 -19.59
CA GLU A 257 26.96 -16.56 -20.14
C GLU A 257 27.08 -15.06 -19.82
N GLY A 258 25.96 -14.38 -19.54
CA GLY A 258 25.91 -12.98 -19.10
C GLY A 258 26.63 -12.71 -17.77
N LEU A 259 26.86 -13.74 -16.95
CA LEU A 259 27.48 -13.63 -15.64
C LEU A 259 28.85 -12.94 -15.67
N GLY A 260 29.65 -13.22 -16.70
CA GLY A 260 30.97 -12.58 -16.85
C GLY A 260 30.88 -11.05 -17.00
N LYS A 261 29.87 -10.56 -17.74
CA LYS A 261 29.60 -9.11 -17.84
C LYS A 261 29.08 -8.54 -16.53
N ILE A 262 28.13 -9.21 -15.87
CA ILE A 262 27.59 -8.78 -14.59
C ILE A 262 28.70 -8.58 -13.56
N ARG A 263 29.63 -9.52 -13.45
CA ARG A 263 30.79 -9.46 -12.53
C ARG A 263 31.67 -8.23 -12.74
N GLN A 264 31.70 -7.63 -13.93
CA GLN A 264 32.49 -6.40 -14.18
C GLN A 264 31.84 -5.14 -13.61
N PHE A 265 30.50 -5.12 -13.50
CA PHE A 265 29.74 -3.95 -13.04
C PHE A 265 29.33 -4.05 -11.57
N LEU A 266 29.02 -5.26 -11.11
CA LEU A 266 28.46 -5.53 -9.79
C LEU A 266 29.30 -5.00 -8.62
N PRO A 267 30.67 -5.06 -8.63
CA PRO A 267 31.49 -4.51 -7.55
C PRO A 267 31.39 -3.00 -7.36
N LYS A 268 30.85 -2.28 -8.33
CA LYS A 268 30.63 -0.82 -8.23
C LYS A 268 29.24 -0.49 -7.71
N ALA A 269 28.33 -1.45 -7.70
CA ALA A 269 26.97 -1.27 -7.21
C ALA A 269 26.91 -1.22 -5.68
N THR A 270 26.06 -0.37 -5.16
CA THR A 270 25.80 -0.25 -3.72
C THR A 270 24.50 -0.94 -3.32
N ALA A 271 23.62 -1.24 -4.27
CA ALA A 271 22.44 -2.09 -4.14
C ALA A 271 22.14 -2.81 -5.46
N LEU A 272 21.40 -3.91 -5.35
CA LEU A 272 20.98 -4.74 -6.47
C LEU A 272 19.45 -4.83 -6.46
N ALA A 273 18.81 -4.79 -7.63
CA ALA A 273 17.39 -5.10 -7.77
C ALA A 273 17.22 -6.10 -8.92
N ILE A 274 16.42 -7.13 -8.67
CA ILE A 274 16.26 -8.24 -9.60
C ILE A 274 14.77 -8.59 -9.70
N GLY A 275 14.29 -8.90 -10.91
CA GLY A 275 13.01 -9.57 -11.06
C GLY A 275 12.07 -9.00 -12.11
N PRO A 276 11.89 -7.67 -12.23
CA PRO A 276 10.95 -7.09 -13.17
C PRO A 276 11.13 -7.65 -14.59
N GLY A 277 10.16 -8.44 -15.07
CA GLY A 277 10.11 -8.96 -16.43
C GLY A 277 11.22 -9.94 -16.83
N LEU A 278 11.84 -10.65 -15.88
CA LEU A 278 12.90 -11.64 -16.21
C LEU A 278 12.38 -12.88 -16.91
N GLY A 279 11.09 -13.18 -16.75
CA GLY A 279 10.53 -14.44 -17.24
C GLY A 279 10.79 -15.62 -16.30
N THR A 280 10.44 -16.81 -16.75
CA THR A 280 10.40 -18.01 -15.89
C THR A 280 11.38 -19.10 -16.31
N GLU A 281 12.38 -18.79 -17.13
CA GLU A 281 13.34 -19.75 -17.62
C GLU A 281 14.34 -20.18 -16.55
N GLY A 282 14.61 -21.47 -16.46
CA GLY A 282 15.54 -22.06 -15.48
C GLY A 282 16.98 -21.56 -15.62
N GLU A 283 17.42 -21.24 -16.84
CA GLU A 283 18.74 -20.67 -17.08
C GLU A 283 18.85 -19.25 -16.51
N THR A 284 17.83 -18.41 -16.75
CA THR A 284 17.74 -17.07 -16.14
C THR A 284 17.72 -17.14 -14.63
N HIS A 285 16.98 -18.11 -14.05
CA HIS A 285 16.98 -18.33 -12.59
C HIS A 285 18.37 -18.73 -12.07
N SER A 286 19.13 -19.53 -12.84
CA SER A 286 20.51 -19.88 -12.50
C SER A 286 21.43 -18.66 -12.55
N LEU A 287 21.28 -17.79 -13.55
CA LEU A 287 22.01 -16.52 -13.61
C LEU A 287 21.72 -15.64 -12.40
N VAL A 288 20.47 -15.58 -11.95
CA VAL A 288 20.06 -14.82 -10.75
C VAL A 288 20.73 -15.38 -9.49
N ARG A 289 20.67 -16.70 -9.27
CA ARG A 289 21.32 -17.34 -8.11
C ARG A 289 22.83 -17.08 -8.07
N GLU A 290 23.50 -17.26 -9.21
CA GLU A 290 24.92 -16.97 -9.33
C GLU A 290 25.22 -15.49 -9.07
N THR A 291 24.39 -14.56 -9.55
CA THR A 291 24.54 -13.13 -9.29
C THR A 291 24.41 -12.80 -7.79
N LEU A 292 23.43 -13.39 -7.12
CA LEU A 292 23.22 -13.22 -5.67
C LEU A 292 24.43 -13.73 -4.85
N SER A 293 25.09 -14.81 -5.29
CA SER A 293 26.24 -15.39 -4.59
C SER A 293 27.46 -14.48 -4.50
N PHE A 294 27.59 -13.51 -5.41
CA PHE A 294 28.73 -12.57 -5.48
C PHE A 294 28.44 -11.20 -4.90
N PHE A 295 27.18 -10.88 -4.63
CA PHE A 295 26.82 -9.55 -4.17
C PHE A 295 26.59 -9.50 -2.67
N GLU A 296 27.31 -8.61 -1.98
CA GLU A 296 27.24 -8.50 -0.52
C GLU A 296 26.33 -7.35 -0.03
N GLY A 297 25.86 -6.48 -0.91
CA GLY A 297 25.00 -5.35 -0.57
C GLY A 297 23.52 -5.73 -0.43
N PRO A 298 22.63 -4.76 -0.12
CA PRO A 298 21.19 -4.98 -0.06
C PRO A 298 20.61 -5.29 -1.44
N VAL A 299 19.63 -6.19 -1.47
CA VAL A 299 19.00 -6.70 -2.69
C VAL A 299 17.49 -6.59 -2.61
N VAL A 300 16.86 -6.06 -3.66
CA VAL A 300 15.41 -6.18 -3.90
C VAL A 300 15.15 -7.37 -4.81
N LEU A 301 14.26 -8.26 -4.40
CA LEU A 301 13.73 -9.33 -5.25
C LEU A 301 12.22 -9.11 -5.46
N ASP A 302 11.83 -9.00 -6.72
CA ASP A 302 10.43 -8.75 -7.12
C ASP A 302 10.02 -9.69 -8.25
N ALA A 303 8.73 -9.85 -8.45
CA ALA A 303 8.12 -10.53 -9.60
C ALA A 303 8.74 -11.92 -9.89
N ASP A 304 9.39 -12.07 -11.05
CA ASP A 304 9.92 -13.36 -11.53
C ASP A 304 11.12 -13.87 -10.71
N ALA A 305 11.77 -13.03 -9.90
CA ALA A 305 12.79 -13.45 -8.95
C ALA A 305 12.26 -14.03 -7.63
N LEU A 306 10.95 -13.89 -7.38
CA LEU A 306 10.30 -14.45 -6.19
C LEU A 306 9.95 -15.93 -6.39
N ARG A 307 10.98 -16.78 -6.31
CA ARG A 307 10.89 -18.21 -6.53
C ARG A 307 11.57 -18.98 -5.38
N PRO A 308 10.98 -20.10 -4.90
CA PRO A 308 11.61 -20.91 -3.87
C PRO A 308 13.04 -21.31 -4.20
N GLU A 309 13.31 -21.72 -5.44
CA GLU A 309 14.63 -22.15 -5.91
C GLU A 309 15.68 -21.03 -5.96
N ILE A 310 15.25 -19.76 -5.98
CA ILE A 310 16.16 -18.60 -5.88
C ILE A 310 16.39 -18.25 -4.42
N LEU A 311 15.34 -18.30 -3.60
CA LEU A 311 15.37 -17.87 -2.21
C LEU A 311 16.05 -18.87 -1.28
N SER A 312 15.92 -20.19 -1.55
CA SER A 312 16.54 -21.23 -0.75
C SER A 312 18.07 -21.19 -0.75
N ASP A 313 18.66 -20.75 -1.86
CA ASP A 313 20.11 -20.69 -2.07
C ASP A 313 20.69 -19.28 -1.85
N ALA A 314 19.83 -18.31 -1.50
CA ALA A 314 20.25 -16.92 -1.34
C ALA A 314 21.16 -16.74 -0.12
N PRO A 315 22.39 -16.30 -0.29
CA PRO A 315 23.28 -16.03 0.82
C PRO A 315 22.78 -14.80 1.60
N SER A 316 22.86 -14.86 2.94
CA SER A 316 22.52 -13.71 3.81
C SER A 316 21.12 -13.13 3.53
N PRO A 317 20.05 -13.87 3.90
CA PRO A 317 18.66 -13.41 3.69
C PRO A 317 18.33 -12.06 4.35
N ASP A 318 19.05 -11.69 5.40
CA ASP A 318 18.94 -10.41 6.11
C ASP A 318 19.19 -9.16 5.25
N ARG A 319 19.82 -9.34 4.08
CA ARG A 319 20.04 -8.27 3.08
C ARG A 319 18.95 -8.21 2.02
N LEU A 320 18.03 -9.16 2.03
CA LEU A 320 16.98 -9.26 1.03
C LEU A 320 15.75 -8.43 1.42
N VAL A 321 15.23 -7.71 0.45
CA VAL A 321 13.88 -7.12 0.51
C VAL A 321 13.03 -7.81 -0.55
N LEU A 322 12.04 -8.55 -0.12
CA LEU A 322 11.09 -9.25 -0.98
C LEU A 322 9.86 -8.39 -1.15
N THR A 323 9.37 -8.24 -2.39
CA THR A 323 8.20 -7.40 -2.68
C THR A 323 7.05 -8.18 -3.33
N PRO A 324 6.59 -9.30 -2.73
CA PRO A 324 5.52 -10.10 -3.32
C PRO A 324 4.14 -9.42 -3.21
N HIS A 325 3.26 -9.72 -4.15
CA HIS A 325 1.82 -9.68 -3.90
C HIS A 325 1.37 -11.01 -3.22
N ALA A 326 0.12 -11.07 -2.76
CA ALA A 326 -0.37 -12.23 -2.00
C ALA A 326 -0.14 -13.59 -2.70
N GLY A 327 -0.35 -13.65 -4.03
CA GLY A 327 -0.14 -14.90 -4.80
C GLY A 327 1.34 -15.29 -4.94
N GLU A 328 2.25 -14.32 -5.04
CA GLU A 328 3.70 -14.55 -5.02
C GLU A 328 4.16 -14.99 -3.63
N PHE A 329 3.64 -14.35 -2.59
CA PHE A 329 3.95 -14.70 -1.22
C PHE A 329 3.51 -16.13 -0.89
N ALA A 330 2.28 -16.51 -1.23
CA ALA A 330 1.78 -17.88 -1.03
C ALA A 330 2.66 -18.95 -1.69
N ARG A 331 3.33 -18.62 -2.79
CA ARG A 331 4.24 -19.53 -3.53
C ARG A 331 5.55 -19.75 -2.78
N VAL A 332 6.07 -18.73 -2.09
CA VAL A 332 7.40 -18.76 -1.46
C VAL A 332 7.35 -19.04 0.04
N ALA A 333 6.21 -18.80 0.70
CA ALA A 333 6.07 -18.86 2.14
C ALA A 333 5.50 -20.17 2.67
N ASP A 334 5.13 -21.12 1.81
CA ASP A 334 4.57 -22.43 2.18
C ASP A 334 3.54 -22.35 3.33
N SER A 335 2.54 -21.49 3.17
CA SER A 335 1.45 -21.24 4.14
C SER A 335 1.86 -20.58 5.47
N GLN A 336 3.09 -20.08 5.58
CA GLN A 336 3.53 -19.30 6.75
C GLN A 336 2.87 -17.92 6.79
N SER A 337 2.72 -17.36 8.00
CA SER A 337 2.40 -15.93 8.14
C SER A 337 3.59 -15.05 7.69
N PRO A 338 3.36 -13.78 7.35
CA PRO A 338 4.44 -12.84 7.07
C PRO A 338 5.47 -12.74 8.19
N GLU A 339 5.01 -12.74 9.43
CA GLU A 339 5.84 -12.65 10.63
C GLU A 339 6.70 -13.91 10.82
N ASP A 340 6.10 -15.09 10.68
CA ASP A 340 6.83 -16.37 10.80
C ASP A 340 7.89 -16.51 9.71
N TYR A 341 7.53 -16.17 8.47
CA TYR A 341 8.47 -16.19 7.35
C TYR A 341 9.68 -15.27 7.59
N VAL A 342 9.43 -14.04 8.02
CA VAL A 342 10.50 -13.07 8.31
C VAL A 342 11.32 -13.49 9.53
N SER A 343 10.68 -14.02 10.58
CA SER A 343 11.38 -14.52 11.76
C SER A 343 12.33 -15.67 11.42
N GLN A 344 11.95 -16.54 10.50
CA GLN A 344 12.76 -17.66 10.04
C GLN A 344 13.90 -17.23 9.11
N THR A 345 13.63 -16.32 8.18
CA THR A 345 14.59 -15.94 7.13
C THR A 345 15.47 -14.75 7.49
N GLY A 346 14.99 -13.86 8.37
CA GLY A 346 15.64 -12.57 8.65
C GLY A 346 15.46 -11.53 7.55
N SER A 347 14.77 -11.83 6.46
CA SER A 347 14.55 -10.92 5.33
C SER A 347 13.57 -9.79 5.68
N VAL A 348 13.54 -8.74 4.86
CA VAL A 348 12.50 -7.72 4.90
C VAL A 348 11.43 -8.06 3.86
N LEU A 349 10.17 -8.09 4.27
CA LEU A 349 9.03 -8.40 3.43
C LEU A 349 8.18 -7.15 3.20
N VAL A 350 7.91 -6.81 1.95
CA VAL A 350 6.91 -5.83 1.53
C VAL A 350 5.77 -6.59 0.85
N LEU A 351 4.79 -7.02 1.63
CA LEU A 351 3.62 -7.72 1.11
C LEU A 351 2.65 -6.71 0.50
N LYS A 352 2.64 -6.67 -0.85
CA LYS A 352 1.84 -5.72 -1.64
C LYS A 352 0.35 -6.06 -1.57
N GLY A 353 -0.47 -5.03 -1.34
CA GLY A 353 -1.92 -5.15 -1.28
C GLY A 353 -2.59 -3.81 -1.01
N SER A 354 -3.93 -3.82 -0.85
CA SER A 354 -4.68 -2.64 -0.42
C SER A 354 -4.19 -2.08 0.93
N HIS A 355 -3.72 -2.98 1.79
CA HIS A 355 -3.05 -2.70 3.05
C HIS A 355 -1.65 -3.32 2.97
N THR A 356 -0.72 -2.57 2.35
CA THR A 356 0.65 -3.07 2.19
C THR A 356 1.32 -3.22 3.56
N GLN A 357 1.89 -4.39 3.81
CA GLN A 357 2.61 -4.70 5.04
C GLN A 357 4.11 -4.63 4.80
N ILE A 358 4.83 -4.03 5.72
CA ILE A 358 6.29 -4.05 5.76
C ILE A 358 6.68 -4.77 7.05
N VAL A 359 7.23 -5.96 6.90
CA VAL A 359 7.61 -6.84 8.00
C VAL A 359 9.11 -7.07 7.97
N SER A 360 9.76 -6.88 9.10
CA SER A 360 11.17 -7.20 9.32
C SER A 360 11.36 -7.67 10.76
N PRO A 361 12.50 -8.28 11.13
CA PRO A 361 12.69 -8.70 12.51
C PRO A 361 12.41 -7.57 13.51
N GLY A 362 11.43 -7.77 14.39
CA GLY A 362 11.00 -6.79 15.40
C GLY A 362 10.20 -5.59 14.89
N VAL A 363 9.83 -5.54 13.60
CA VAL A 363 9.06 -4.44 13.02
C VAL A 363 7.96 -4.98 12.12
N HIS A 364 6.72 -4.57 12.40
CA HIS A 364 5.59 -4.82 11.52
C HIS A 364 4.82 -3.51 11.30
N HIS A 365 4.79 -3.04 10.08
CA HIS A 365 4.09 -1.81 9.70
C HIS A 365 3.03 -2.06 8.63
N TYR A 366 1.90 -1.35 8.75
CA TYR A 366 0.89 -1.24 7.70
C TYR A 366 0.96 0.12 7.02
N SER A 367 0.89 0.14 5.70
CA SER A 367 0.67 1.34 4.90
C SER A 367 -0.73 1.31 4.30
N PHE A 368 -1.54 2.32 4.62
CA PHE A 368 -2.86 2.56 4.02
C PHE A 368 -2.80 3.68 2.98
N VAL A 369 -1.59 4.15 2.69
CA VAL A 369 -1.34 5.19 1.70
C VAL A 369 -1.28 4.56 0.32
N GLY A 370 -2.12 5.04 -0.58
CA GLY A 370 -2.19 4.54 -1.95
C GLY A 370 -3.54 4.82 -2.62
N SER A 371 -3.64 4.39 -3.84
CA SER A 371 -4.83 4.54 -4.67
C SER A 371 -5.04 3.27 -5.50
N SER A 372 -6.29 3.00 -5.91
CA SER A 372 -6.60 1.93 -6.88
C SER A 372 -5.88 2.10 -8.23
N LEU A 373 -5.33 3.29 -8.50
CA LEU A 373 -4.43 3.54 -9.62
C LEU A 373 -3.23 2.59 -9.62
N LEU A 374 -2.78 2.14 -8.45
CA LEU A 374 -1.68 1.18 -8.31
C LEU A 374 -2.04 -0.26 -8.72
N ALA A 375 -3.34 -0.57 -8.89
CA ALA A 375 -3.79 -1.87 -9.39
C ALA A 375 -3.66 -1.95 -10.92
N ARG A 376 -2.46 -1.63 -11.45
CA ARG A 376 -2.11 -1.64 -12.88
C ARG A 376 -0.77 -2.30 -13.11
N GLY A 377 -0.60 -2.89 -14.29
CA GLY A 377 0.71 -3.41 -14.72
C GLY A 377 1.78 -2.31 -14.69
N GLY A 378 2.97 -2.67 -14.23
CA GLY A 378 4.10 -1.75 -14.09
C GLY A 378 4.22 -1.02 -12.76
N SER A 379 3.15 -0.96 -11.96
CA SER A 379 3.19 -0.30 -10.64
C SER A 379 4.21 -0.95 -9.69
N GLY A 380 4.32 -2.29 -9.68
CA GLY A 380 5.33 -3.03 -8.93
C GLY A 380 6.74 -2.71 -9.40
N ASP A 381 6.95 -2.65 -10.72
CA ASP A 381 8.26 -2.33 -11.30
C ASP A 381 8.75 -0.94 -10.88
N LEU A 382 7.81 0.04 -10.81
CA LEU A 382 8.12 1.37 -10.29
C LEU A 382 8.53 1.33 -8.82
N LEU A 383 7.81 0.55 -7.99
CA LEU A 383 8.17 0.39 -6.57
C LEU A 383 9.56 -0.22 -6.42
N THR A 384 9.88 -1.25 -7.21
CA THR A 384 11.20 -1.90 -7.23
C THR A 384 12.30 -0.91 -7.57
N GLY A 385 12.10 -0.04 -8.55
CA GLY A 385 13.06 1.01 -8.90
C GLY A 385 13.23 2.04 -7.78
N ILE A 386 12.15 2.52 -7.17
CA ILE A 386 12.19 3.47 -6.04
C ILE A 386 12.92 2.86 -4.84
N LEU A 387 12.57 1.62 -4.47
CA LEU A 387 13.18 0.91 -3.34
C LEU A 387 14.66 0.65 -3.58
N GLY A 388 15.01 0.13 -4.77
CA GLY A 388 16.41 -0.08 -5.14
C GLY A 388 17.24 1.20 -5.06
N ALA A 389 16.68 2.34 -5.50
CA ALA A 389 17.34 3.64 -5.38
C ALA A 389 17.56 4.07 -3.93
N LEU A 390 16.58 3.87 -3.04
CA LEU A 390 16.71 4.21 -1.62
C LEU A 390 17.76 3.34 -0.93
N LEU A 391 17.78 2.04 -1.21
CA LEU A 391 18.80 1.13 -0.70
C LEU A 391 20.19 1.50 -1.21
N ALA A 392 20.32 1.84 -2.49
CA ALA A 392 21.59 2.20 -3.09
C ALA A 392 22.23 3.44 -2.44
N LYS A 393 21.43 4.39 -2.01
CA LYS A 393 21.90 5.60 -1.32
C LYS A 393 22.51 5.35 0.06
N LYS A 394 22.20 4.21 0.71
CA LYS A 394 22.70 3.85 2.06
C LYS A 394 22.46 4.92 3.14
N ILE A 395 21.44 5.76 2.97
CA ILE A 395 21.10 6.83 3.93
C ILE A 395 20.28 6.26 5.10
N PHE A 396 19.51 5.22 4.82
CA PHE A 396 18.62 4.56 5.78
C PHE A 396 18.95 3.07 5.83
N ASP A 397 18.60 2.43 6.94
CA ASP A 397 18.59 0.97 7.03
C ASP A 397 17.57 0.35 6.06
N ILE A 398 17.65 -0.96 5.89
CA ILE A 398 16.82 -1.68 4.91
C ILE A 398 15.32 -1.56 5.24
N PRO A 399 14.84 -1.81 6.49
CA PRO A 399 13.43 -1.68 6.83
C PRO A 399 12.89 -0.25 6.65
N THR A 400 13.69 0.76 7.02
CA THR A 400 13.32 2.17 6.81
C THR A 400 13.23 2.50 5.33
N SER A 401 14.18 2.03 4.50
CA SER A 401 14.16 2.23 3.05
C SER A 401 12.92 1.61 2.42
N ALA A 402 12.53 0.39 2.85
CA ALA A 402 11.31 -0.28 2.40
C ALA A 402 10.06 0.52 2.77
N SER A 403 9.96 0.98 4.02
CA SER A 403 8.84 1.80 4.50
C SER A 403 8.72 3.12 3.73
N LEU A 404 9.84 3.81 3.50
CA LEU A 404 9.87 5.05 2.73
C LEU A 404 9.51 4.84 1.26
N ALA A 405 9.97 3.76 0.63
CA ALA A 405 9.63 3.44 -0.76
C ALA A 405 8.12 3.22 -0.93
N VAL A 406 7.52 2.39 -0.07
CA VAL A 406 6.08 2.12 -0.09
C VAL A 406 5.26 3.39 0.11
N LEU A 407 5.60 4.20 1.13
CA LEU A 407 4.91 5.47 1.39
C LEU A 407 5.07 6.46 0.24
N TRP A 408 6.26 6.57 -0.32
CA TRP A 408 6.54 7.50 -1.41
C TRP A 408 5.78 7.15 -2.67
N HIS A 409 5.83 5.87 -3.06
CA HIS A 409 5.08 5.32 -4.17
C HIS A 409 3.57 5.50 -3.98
N GLY A 410 3.04 5.10 -2.82
CA GLY A 410 1.61 5.22 -2.50
C GLY A 410 1.13 6.68 -2.48
N ARG A 411 1.93 7.59 -1.89
CA ARG A 411 1.58 9.00 -1.82
C ARG A 411 1.61 9.68 -3.19
N ALA A 412 2.58 9.34 -4.04
CA ALA A 412 2.61 9.84 -5.41
C ALA A 412 1.36 9.42 -6.18
N ALA A 413 0.91 8.17 -6.01
CA ALA A 413 -0.34 7.69 -6.61
C ALA A 413 -1.58 8.43 -6.08
N GLU A 414 -1.64 8.76 -4.78
CA GLU A 414 -2.74 9.57 -4.25
C GLU A 414 -2.77 10.98 -4.82
N VAL A 415 -1.61 11.61 -4.98
CA VAL A 415 -1.51 12.97 -5.55
C VAL A 415 -1.93 12.94 -7.02
N LEU A 416 -1.42 11.98 -7.79
CA LEU A 416 -1.81 11.78 -9.19
C LEU A 416 -3.33 11.57 -9.30
N ALA A 417 -3.90 10.67 -8.51
CA ALA A 417 -5.33 10.37 -8.53
C ALA A 417 -6.21 11.58 -8.17
N ARG A 418 -5.76 12.44 -7.27
CA ARG A 418 -6.49 13.68 -6.91
C ARG A 418 -6.47 14.71 -8.02
N GLN A 419 -5.42 14.77 -8.82
CA GLN A 419 -5.26 15.78 -9.88
C GLN A 419 -5.84 15.33 -11.21
N HIS A 420 -5.72 14.05 -11.55
CA HIS A 420 -6.09 13.50 -12.86
C HIS A 420 -7.18 12.43 -12.82
N GLY A 421 -7.63 12.05 -11.63
CA GLY A 421 -8.54 10.91 -11.48
C GLY A 421 -7.78 9.58 -11.43
N GLN A 422 -8.55 8.49 -11.39
CA GLN A 422 -7.99 7.12 -11.31
C GLN A 422 -7.91 6.44 -12.67
N GLU A 423 -8.62 6.97 -13.65
CA GLU A 423 -8.64 6.51 -15.04
C GLU A 423 -7.84 7.46 -15.93
N ALA A 424 -7.61 7.06 -17.18
CA ALA A 424 -6.93 7.87 -18.20
C ALA A 424 -5.50 8.35 -17.82
N VAL A 425 -4.79 7.56 -17.03
CA VAL A 425 -3.39 7.78 -16.63
C VAL A 425 -2.58 6.52 -16.83
N TYR A 426 -1.29 6.67 -17.12
CA TYR A 426 -0.33 5.56 -17.16
C TYR A 426 0.30 5.32 -15.78
N ALA A 427 0.79 4.10 -15.53
CA ALA A 427 1.54 3.81 -14.31
C ALA A 427 2.78 4.73 -14.20
N THR A 428 3.45 5.02 -15.32
CA THR A 428 4.64 5.87 -15.37
C THR A 428 4.36 7.34 -15.06
N ASP A 429 3.12 7.82 -15.21
CA ASP A 429 2.76 9.21 -14.84
C ASP A 429 2.99 9.47 -13.35
N LEU A 430 2.91 8.41 -12.51
CA LEU A 430 3.23 8.48 -11.09
C LEU A 430 4.62 9.08 -10.82
N LEU A 431 5.59 8.84 -11.71
CA LEU A 431 6.97 9.30 -11.54
C LEU A 431 7.09 10.82 -11.49
N ASP A 432 6.21 11.55 -12.17
CA ASP A 432 6.20 13.01 -12.15
C ASP A 432 5.63 13.56 -10.83
N PHE A 433 4.91 12.73 -10.09
CA PHE A 433 4.33 13.07 -8.79
C PHE A 433 5.19 12.71 -7.59
N LEU A 434 6.32 12.03 -7.78
CA LEU A 434 7.24 11.72 -6.68
C LEU A 434 7.70 12.97 -5.94
N SER A 435 8.03 14.05 -6.66
CA SER A 435 8.46 15.30 -6.03
C SER A 435 7.33 15.97 -5.22
N PHE A 436 6.10 15.93 -5.72
CA PHE A 436 4.94 16.47 -5.01
C PHE A 436 4.63 15.67 -3.73
N ALA A 437 4.82 14.35 -3.77
CA ALA A 437 4.56 13.47 -2.63
C ALA A 437 5.44 13.77 -1.40
N ILE A 438 6.62 14.40 -1.57
CA ILE A 438 7.51 14.77 -0.47
C ILE A 438 7.50 16.26 -0.13
N ARG A 439 6.76 17.10 -0.87
CA ARG A 439 6.58 18.53 -0.54
C ARG A 439 5.63 18.72 0.65
N ASN A 440 5.52 19.97 1.13
CA ASN A 440 4.85 20.31 2.40
C ASN A 440 3.32 20.20 2.41
N ASP A 441 2.68 19.78 1.35
CA ASP A 441 1.23 19.82 1.20
C ASP A 441 0.53 18.59 1.84
N PHE A 442 0.91 18.26 3.08
CA PHE A 442 0.33 17.18 3.86
C PHE A 442 -0.70 17.70 4.84
#